data_7c626bf644f0f1b47c32575acb51ba5b
#
_entry.id   7c626bf644f0f1b47c32575acb51ba5b
#
_cell.length_a   1.000
_cell.length_b   1.000
_cell.length_c   1.000
_cell.angle_alpha   90.00
_cell.angle_beta   90.00
_cell.angle_gamma   90.00
#
_symmetry.space_group_name_H-M   'P 1'
#
loop_
_entity.id
_entity.type
_entity.pdbx_description
1 polymer ?
#
loop_
_entity_poly.entity_id
_entity_poly.type
_entity_poly.pdbx_seq_one_letter_code
_entity_poly.pdbx_strand_id
1 'polypeptide(L)'
;ACLVGSEMCIRDRWKTNPDYPNGWFTYDAIAPELIEYVKENGYNYIELMPICEHPCDSSWGYQNTGYFSPTSRYGTAQQLMRLIDLCHQAGVGVLLDFVPVHFALDDYGLARFDGTNLYEYPHPDVGVSEWGSCNFMHSRGEVRSFLQSSAWFWLEKFHFDGLRMDAISRILYWQGDENRGVNRDGEAFLRVMNAGLKQRCPGCMLIAEDSTQYPGVTHPVETGGLGFDYKWDMGWMNDTLDFFRTPPEKRSKHYHKLTFSMLYFPRETYLLPLSHDENVHGKATILQKMYGDYEDKFPQARALYLYMMMHPG
;
A
#
# COMPACT_ATOMS: atom_id res chain seq x y z
N ALA A 1 11.80 16.25 0.40
CA ALA A 1 11.85 15.03 1.19
C ALA A 1 11.67 13.84 0.24
N CYS A 2 12.68 13.03 0.10
CA CYS A 2 12.58 11.83 -0.72
C CYS A 2 11.85 10.79 0.13
N LEU A 3 10.57 10.55 -0.14
CA LEU A 3 9.87 9.37 0.34
C LEU A 3 10.45 8.19 -0.45
N VAL A 4 11.52 7.62 0.03
CA VAL A 4 11.99 6.33 -0.48
C VAL A 4 11.06 5.30 0.13
N GLY A 5 10.07 4.88 -0.63
CA GLY A 5 9.17 3.81 -0.25
C GLY A 5 9.91 2.48 -0.20
N SER A 6 10.66 2.25 0.88
CA SER A 6 10.97 0.90 1.27
C SER A 6 9.88 0.46 2.22
N GLU A 7 8.92 -0.26 1.69
CA GLU A 7 7.95 -0.98 2.50
C GLU A 7 8.71 -1.96 3.38
N MET A 8 8.81 -1.62 4.66
CA MET A 8 9.39 -2.53 5.62
C MET A 8 8.32 -3.45 6.15
N CYS A 9 8.30 -4.64 5.60
CA CYS A 9 7.49 -5.73 6.10
C CYS A 9 8.07 -6.19 7.45
N ILE A 10 7.50 -5.72 8.55
CA ILE A 10 7.88 -6.16 9.91
C ILE A 10 7.59 -7.65 10.09
N ARG A 11 6.72 -8.19 9.27
CA ARG A 11 6.10 -9.47 9.49
C ARG A 11 7.05 -10.66 9.40
N ASP A 12 7.78 -10.85 8.32
CA ASP A 12 8.63 -12.02 8.08
C ASP A 12 9.72 -11.80 7.03
N ARG A 13 9.85 -10.55 6.55
CA ARG A 13 10.65 -10.26 5.36
C ARG A 13 11.80 -9.30 5.60
N TRP A 14 11.60 -8.31 6.47
CA TRP A 14 12.71 -7.46 6.87
C TRP A 14 13.63 -8.19 7.82
N LYS A 15 13.06 -8.85 8.87
CA LYS A 15 13.77 -9.71 9.80
C LYS A 15 12.89 -10.84 10.32
N THR A 16 13.50 -12.01 10.51
CA THR A 16 12.90 -13.14 11.20
C THR A 16 13.54 -13.27 12.58
N ASN A 17 12.71 -13.57 13.59
CA ASN A 17 13.16 -13.83 14.94
C ASN A 17 13.42 -15.34 15.14
N PRO A 18 14.69 -15.80 15.26
CA PRO A 18 15.00 -17.20 15.40
C PRO A 18 14.57 -17.81 16.74
N ASP A 19 14.28 -16.98 17.74
CA ASP A 19 13.89 -17.41 19.07
C ASP A 19 12.40 -17.77 19.19
N TYR A 20 11.60 -17.47 18.16
CA TYR A 20 10.17 -17.76 18.13
C TYR A 20 9.82 -18.78 17.04
N PRO A 21 8.92 -19.74 17.34
CA PRO A 21 8.56 -20.82 16.41
C PRO A 21 8.01 -20.34 15.05
N ASN A 22 7.35 -19.19 15.04
CA ASN A 22 6.78 -18.57 13.83
C ASN A 22 7.70 -17.51 13.20
N GLY A 23 8.86 -17.22 13.80
CA GLY A 23 9.82 -16.24 13.32
C GLY A 23 9.39 -14.79 13.46
N TRP A 24 8.31 -14.49 14.21
CA TRP A 24 7.79 -13.13 14.33
C TRP A 24 8.44 -12.37 15.48
N PHE A 25 8.63 -11.06 15.25
CA PHE A 25 8.93 -10.11 16.31
C PHE A 25 7.64 -9.54 16.91
N THR A 26 7.66 -9.27 18.21
CA THR A 26 6.62 -8.41 18.80
C THR A 26 6.92 -6.94 18.50
N TYR A 27 5.90 -6.07 18.56
CA TYR A 27 6.05 -4.63 18.36
C TYR A 27 7.13 -4.02 19.28
N ASP A 28 7.17 -4.42 20.57
CA ASP A 28 8.16 -3.93 21.51
C ASP A 28 9.58 -4.42 21.19
N ALA A 29 9.72 -5.66 20.74
CA ALA A 29 11.02 -6.25 20.46
C ALA A 29 11.67 -5.68 19.20
N ILE A 30 10.86 -5.36 18.18
CA ILE A 30 11.35 -4.82 16.89
C ILE A 30 11.66 -3.32 16.93
N ALA A 31 10.97 -2.56 17.80
CA ALA A 31 10.99 -1.10 17.77
C ALA A 31 12.38 -0.47 17.83
N PRO A 32 13.29 -0.85 18.76
CA PRO A 32 14.61 -0.21 18.85
C PRO A 32 15.43 -0.40 17.57
N GLU A 33 15.47 -1.62 17.06
CA GLU A 33 16.26 -1.96 15.89
C GLU A 33 15.69 -1.35 14.61
N LEU A 34 14.38 -1.34 14.48
CA LEU A 34 13.67 -0.72 13.36
C LEU A 34 13.96 0.79 13.29
N ILE A 35 13.86 1.47 14.42
CA ILE A 35 14.09 2.93 14.50
C ILE A 35 15.57 3.26 14.21
N GLU A 36 16.50 2.47 14.75
CA GLU A 36 17.93 2.65 14.48
C GLU A 36 18.20 2.52 12.97
N TYR A 37 17.73 1.43 12.35
CA TYR A 37 17.87 1.18 10.93
C TYR A 37 17.31 2.31 10.06
N VAL A 38 16.11 2.78 10.38
CA VAL A 38 15.44 3.87 9.66
C VAL A 38 16.26 5.17 9.71
N LYS A 39 16.78 5.50 10.90
CA LYS A 39 17.60 6.71 11.11
C LYS A 39 18.97 6.61 10.42
N GLU A 40 19.64 5.47 10.53
CA GLU A 40 20.94 5.25 9.89
C GLU A 40 20.86 5.33 8.36
N ASN A 41 19.74 4.91 7.78
CA ASN A 41 19.51 4.95 6.34
C ASN A 41 18.83 6.25 5.85
N GLY A 42 18.48 7.16 6.77
CA GLY A 42 17.91 8.47 6.43
C GLY A 42 16.45 8.43 5.97
N TYR A 43 15.70 7.39 6.34
CA TYR A 43 14.27 7.32 6.07
C TYR A 43 13.47 8.22 7.01
N ASN A 44 12.39 8.81 6.49
CA ASN A 44 11.51 9.71 7.23
C ASN A 44 10.22 9.03 7.68
N TYR A 45 9.81 7.98 6.97
CA TYR A 45 8.58 7.24 7.23
C TYR A 45 8.82 5.74 7.19
N ILE A 46 7.97 5.03 7.94
CA ILE A 46 7.79 3.58 7.87
C ILE A 46 6.38 3.34 7.35
N GLU A 47 6.21 2.45 6.38
CA GLU A 47 4.90 1.96 5.98
C GLU A 47 4.74 0.53 6.48
N LEU A 48 3.73 0.30 7.30
CA LEU A 48 3.39 -1.03 7.80
C LEU A 48 2.41 -1.68 6.84
N MET A 49 2.75 -2.87 6.34
CA MET A 49 1.78 -3.71 5.63
C MET A 49 0.54 -3.94 6.48
N PRO A 50 -0.60 -4.40 5.90
CA PRO A 50 -1.85 -4.45 6.64
C PRO A 50 -1.73 -5.22 7.96
N ILE A 51 -1.93 -4.53 9.07
CA ILE A 51 -1.87 -5.06 10.43
C ILE A 51 -3.25 -5.27 11.04
N CYS A 52 -4.31 -5.01 10.30
CA CYS A 52 -5.66 -5.39 10.69
C CYS A 52 -5.75 -6.90 10.93
N GLU A 53 -6.61 -7.35 11.85
CA GLU A 53 -6.76 -8.79 12.12
C GLU A 53 -7.23 -9.54 10.88
N HIS A 54 -6.62 -10.69 10.62
CA HIS A 54 -6.85 -11.48 9.44
C HIS A 54 -6.64 -12.98 9.73
N PRO A 55 -7.36 -13.90 9.05
CA PRO A 55 -7.30 -15.32 9.34
C PRO A 55 -6.04 -16.02 8.79
N CYS A 56 -5.55 -15.57 7.64
CA CYS A 56 -4.53 -16.28 6.86
C CYS A 56 -3.21 -15.50 6.82
N ASP A 57 -2.13 -16.11 7.33
CA ASP A 57 -0.80 -15.50 7.35
C ASP A 57 -0.25 -15.26 5.93
N SER A 58 -0.55 -16.15 4.98
CA SER A 58 -0.10 -16.03 3.60
C SER A 58 -0.77 -14.89 2.83
N SER A 59 -1.86 -14.31 3.36
CA SER A 59 -2.50 -13.13 2.78
C SER A 59 -1.76 -11.82 3.05
N TRP A 60 -0.72 -11.84 3.87
CA TRP A 60 0.04 -10.66 4.30
C TRP A 60 -0.79 -9.56 4.96
N GLY A 61 -1.96 -9.91 5.46
CA GLY A 61 -2.90 -8.97 6.04
C GLY A 61 -3.88 -8.35 5.04
N TYR A 62 -3.80 -8.66 3.74
CA TYR A 62 -4.72 -8.09 2.74
C TYR A 62 -6.12 -8.72 2.77
N GLN A 63 -6.30 -9.86 3.40
CA GLN A 63 -7.63 -10.47 3.62
C GLN A 63 -8.09 -10.25 5.05
N ASN A 64 -8.56 -9.04 5.34
CA ASN A 64 -8.95 -8.62 6.67
C ASN A 64 -10.28 -9.23 7.13
N THR A 65 -10.38 -9.49 8.45
CA THR A 65 -11.64 -9.77 9.15
C THR A 65 -11.93 -8.72 10.23
N GLY A 66 -10.88 -8.07 10.78
CA GLY A 66 -11.00 -7.15 11.89
C GLY A 66 -10.54 -5.73 11.56
N TYR A 67 -11.41 -4.90 10.97
CA TYR A 67 -11.10 -3.54 10.52
C TYR A 67 -10.82 -2.52 11.63
N PHE A 68 -11.15 -2.84 12.87
CA PHE A 68 -10.94 -2.00 14.06
C PHE A 68 -10.06 -2.71 15.10
N SER A 69 -9.27 -3.69 14.69
CA SER A 69 -8.42 -4.45 15.59
C SER A 69 -7.08 -4.73 14.93
N PRO A 70 -5.95 -4.38 15.57
CA PRO A 70 -4.65 -4.87 15.13
C PRO A 70 -4.57 -6.38 15.34
N THR A 71 -3.85 -7.05 14.44
CA THR A 71 -3.62 -8.49 14.60
C THR A 71 -2.87 -8.79 15.90
N SER A 72 -3.30 -9.82 16.61
CA SER A 72 -2.68 -10.28 17.85
C SER A 72 -1.33 -10.97 17.64
N ARG A 73 -0.92 -11.23 16.40
CA ARG A 73 0.29 -11.94 16.01
C ARG A 73 1.57 -11.28 16.52
N TYR A 74 1.59 -9.96 16.56
CA TYR A 74 2.78 -9.16 16.89
C TYR A 74 2.70 -8.49 18.25
N GLY A 75 1.65 -8.78 19.03
CA GLY A 75 1.45 -8.24 20.36
C GLY A 75 0.08 -7.57 20.54
N THR A 76 0.00 -6.70 21.53
CA THR A 76 -1.24 -6.02 21.90
C THR A 76 -1.39 -4.69 21.16
N ALA A 77 -2.62 -4.14 21.17
CA ALA A 77 -2.91 -2.81 20.63
C ALA A 77 -2.04 -1.71 21.30
N GLN A 78 -1.82 -1.83 22.62
CA GLN A 78 -0.98 -0.89 23.35
C GLN A 78 0.50 -0.94 22.92
N GLN A 79 0.99 -2.13 22.59
CA GLN A 79 2.36 -2.27 22.08
C GLN A 79 2.52 -1.68 20.69
N LEU A 80 1.50 -1.79 19.82
CA LEU A 80 1.49 -1.09 18.54
C LEU A 80 1.47 0.43 18.71
N MET A 81 0.61 0.95 19.58
CA MET A 81 0.57 2.38 19.91
C MET A 81 1.93 2.87 20.43
N ARG A 82 2.60 2.05 21.26
CA ARG A 82 3.94 2.37 21.76
C ARG A 82 4.99 2.35 20.65
N LEU A 83 4.94 1.41 19.71
CA LEU A 83 5.83 1.42 18.56
C LEU A 83 5.72 2.72 17.79
N ILE A 84 4.49 3.15 17.49
CA ILE A 84 4.23 4.40 16.76
C ILE A 84 4.76 5.62 17.55
N ASP A 85 4.47 5.68 18.85
CA ASP A 85 4.97 6.75 19.72
C ASP A 85 6.50 6.81 19.74
N LEU A 86 7.19 5.67 19.83
CA LEU A 86 8.65 5.61 19.76
C LEU A 86 9.19 6.08 18.39
N CYS A 87 8.51 5.75 17.29
CA CYS A 87 8.85 6.27 15.96
C CYS A 87 8.71 7.80 15.94
N HIS A 88 7.62 8.35 16.44
CA HIS A 88 7.40 9.79 16.52
C HIS A 88 8.44 10.50 17.37
N GLN A 89 8.82 9.95 18.54
CA GLN A 89 9.90 10.48 19.37
C GLN A 89 11.25 10.49 18.64
N ALA A 90 11.44 9.58 17.70
CA ALA A 90 12.64 9.52 16.85
C ALA A 90 12.55 10.43 15.60
N GLY A 91 11.44 11.12 15.39
CA GLY A 91 11.17 11.94 14.20
C GLY A 91 10.82 11.15 12.95
N VAL A 92 10.29 9.93 13.12
CA VAL A 92 9.90 9.03 12.04
C VAL A 92 8.37 8.91 12.00
N GLY A 93 7.75 9.23 10.87
CA GLY A 93 6.32 9.02 10.66
C GLY A 93 5.98 7.56 10.37
N VAL A 94 4.73 7.16 10.62
CA VAL A 94 4.27 5.79 10.41
C VAL A 94 2.99 5.79 9.57
N LEU A 95 3.04 5.09 8.44
CA LEU A 95 1.91 4.91 7.52
C LEU A 95 1.34 3.50 7.68
N LEU A 96 0.04 3.38 7.46
CA LEU A 96 -0.65 2.09 7.44
C LEU A 96 -1.10 1.76 6.03
N ASP A 97 -0.80 0.55 5.59
CA ASP A 97 -1.42 -0.03 4.41
C ASP A 97 -2.86 -0.44 4.75
N PHE A 98 -3.82 0.24 4.16
CA PHE A 98 -5.25 0.12 4.43
C PHE A 98 -5.97 -0.48 3.24
N VAL A 99 -6.80 -1.50 3.48
CA VAL A 99 -7.47 -2.30 2.43
C VAL A 99 -8.97 -1.97 2.37
N PRO A 100 -9.41 -0.92 1.63
CA PRO A 100 -10.82 -0.56 1.53
C PRO A 100 -11.56 -1.31 0.40
N VAL A 101 -10.90 -2.20 -0.31
CA VAL A 101 -11.41 -2.86 -1.53
C VAL A 101 -12.24 -4.09 -1.20
N HIS A 102 -11.70 -4.98 -0.36
CA HIS A 102 -12.24 -6.30 -0.12
C HIS A 102 -11.92 -6.82 1.30
N PHE A 103 -12.57 -7.89 1.70
CA PHE A 103 -12.39 -8.55 2.99
C PHE A 103 -12.42 -10.08 2.85
N ALA A 104 -11.93 -10.78 3.87
CA ALA A 104 -11.82 -12.24 3.87
C ALA A 104 -13.19 -12.93 3.81
N LEU A 105 -13.23 -14.06 3.09
CA LEU A 105 -14.40 -14.94 2.99
C LEU A 105 -14.34 -16.00 4.10
N ASP A 106 -14.58 -15.59 5.34
CA ASP A 106 -14.60 -16.46 6.51
C ASP A 106 -15.92 -16.37 7.24
N ASP A 107 -16.45 -17.51 7.71
CA ASP A 107 -17.79 -17.64 8.30
C ASP A 107 -18.00 -16.78 9.57
N TYR A 108 -16.92 -16.43 10.27
CA TYR A 108 -16.95 -15.56 11.45
C TYR A 108 -16.64 -14.10 11.14
N GLY A 109 -16.36 -13.77 9.86
CA GLY A 109 -16.03 -12.43 9.38
C GLY A 109 -17.24 -11.64 8.93
N LEU A 110 -17.01 -10.76 7.95
CA LEU A 110 -18.05 -9.87 7.41
C LEU A 110 -18.90 -10.53 6.32
N ALA A 111 -18.40 -11.59 5.68
CA ALA A 111 -19.10 -12.27 4.60
C ALA A 111 -20.44 -12.84 5.10
N ARG A 112 -21.53 -12.41 4.47
CA ARG A 112 -22.90 -12.80 4.84
C ARG A 112 -23.19 -12.63 6.35
N PHE A 113 -22.71 -11.56 6.93
CA PHE A 113 -22.69 -11.29 8.36
C PHE A 113 -24.04 -11.55 9.08
N ASP A 114 -25.15 -11.18 8.45
CA ASP A 114 -26.50 -11.42 8.96
C ASP A 114 -27.29 -12.47 8.16
N GLY A 115 -26.56 -13.29 7.36
CA GLY A 115 -27.14 -14.24 6.42
C GLY A 115 -27.48 -13.65 5.05
N THR A 116 -27.33 -12.33 4.88
CA THR A 116 -27.50 -11.62 3.61
C THR A 116 -26.17 -11.00 3.16
N ASN A 117 -26.14 -10.43 1.95
CA ASN A 117 -24.97 -9.67 1.46
C ASN A 117 -25.01 -8.23 2.03
N LEU A 118 -24.61 -8.09 3.30
CA LEU A 118 -24.65 -6.82 4.00
C LEU A 118 -23.50 -5.89 3.59
N TYR A 119 -22.29 -6.41 3.50
CA TYR A 119 -21.07 -5.67 3.18
C TYR A 119 -20.64 -5.83 1.73
N GLU A 120 -20.90 -6.97 1.13
CA GLU A 120 -20.48 -7.35 -0.21
C GLU A 120 -21.55 -7.14 -1.28
N TYR A 121 -21.13 -7.03 -2.54
CA TYR A 121 -22.04 -7.07 -3.67
C TYR A 121 -22.71 -8.45 -3.78
N PRO A 122 -24.03 -8.51 -4.02
CA PRO A 122 -24.78 -9.77 -4.06
C PRO A 122 -24.47 -10.62 -5.32
N HIS A 123 -24.04 -9.97 -6.41
CA HIS A 123 -23.75 -10.68 -7.65
C HIS A 123 -22.29 -11.14 -7.68
N PRO A 124 -21.99 -12.42 -7.89
CA PRO A 124 -20.62 -12.96 -7.82
C PRO A 124 -19.66 -12.34 -8.84
N ASP A 125 -20.14 -11.89 -9.99
CA ASP A 125 -19.30 -11.22 -11.01
C ASP A 125 -18.60 -9.97 -10.51
N VAL A 126 -19.17 -9.27 -9.52
CA VAL A 126 -18.61 -8.07 -8.93
C VAL A 126 -18.35 -8.20 -7.42
N GLY A 127 -18.94 -9.22 -6.79
CA GLY A 127 -18.87 -9.46 -5.34
C GLY A 127 -17.68 -10.31 -4.92
N VAL A 128 -17.08 -11.06 -5.83
CA VAL A 128 -15.90 -11.90 -5.56
C VAL A 128 -14.69 -11.31 -6.26
N SER A 129 -13.60 -11.14 -5.52
CA SER A 129 -12.32 -10.69 -6.08
C SER A 129 -11.58 -11.84 -6.75
N GLU A 130 -10.59 -11.51 -7.57
CA GLU A 130 -9.68 -12.50 -8.16
C GLU A 130 -8.82 -13.24 -7.11
N TRP A 131 -8.71 -12.67 -5.90
CA TRP A 131 -7.98 -13.26 -4.76
C TRP A 131 -8.87 -14.15 -3.87
N GLY A 132 -10.12 -14.42 -4.27
CA GLY A 132 -11.05 -15.26 -3.51
C GLY A 132 -11.61 -14.60 -2.26
N SER A 133 -11.64 -13.28 -2.21
CA SER A 133 -12.23 -12.46 -1.13
C SER A 133 -13.53 -11.78 -1.59
N CYS A 134 -14.27 -11.15 -0.67
CA CYS A 134 -15.48 -10.40 -0.97
C CYS A 134 -15.18 -8.93 -1.23
N ASN A 135 -15.64 -8.38 -2.35
CA ASN A 135 -15.55 -6.95 -2.63
C ASN A 135 -16.63 -6.17 -1.86
N PHE A 136 -16.22 -5.09 -1.21
CA PHE A 136 -17.15 -4.19 -0.52
C PHE A 136 -18.14 -3.52 -1.48
N MET A 137 -19.41 -3.46 -1.05
CA MET A 137 -20.47 -2.77 -1.79
C MET A 137 -20.43 -1.27 -1.51
N HIS A 138 -19.56 -0.54 -2.20
CA HIS A 138 -19.32 0.90 -2.01
C HIS A 138 -20.55 1.78 -2.33
N SER A 139 -21.59 1.25 -2.95
CA SER A 139 -22.87 1.97 -3.13
C SER A 139 -23.70 2.08 -1.85
N ARG A 140 -23.43 1.23 -0.82
CA ARG A 140 -24.19 1.20 0.42
C ARG A 140 -23.62 2.19 1.45
N GLY A 141 -24.48 3.05 2.01
CA GLY A 141 -24.09 4.08 2.97
C GLY A 141 -23.44 3.53 4.24
N GLU A 142 -23.95 2.40 4.75
CA GLU A 142 -23.43 1.73 5.93
C GLU A 142 -22.01 1.19 5.71
N VAL A 143 -21.73 0.64 4.52
CA VAL A 143 -20.40 0.17 4.13
C VAL A 143 -19.41 1.34 4.02
N ARG A 144 -19.83 2.44 3.38
CA ARG A 144 -19.04 3.68 3.33
C ARG A 144 -18.72 4.21 4.73
N SER A 145 -19.74 4.26 5.61
CA SER A 145 -19.56 4.69 7.01
C SER A 145 -18.63 3.78 7.79
N PHE A 146 -18.75 2.46 7.60
CA PHE A 146 -17.89 1.46 8.23
C PHE A 146 -16.42 1.67 7.84
N LEU A 147 -16.13 1.75 6.53
CA LEU A 147 -14.75 1.92 6.02
C LEU A 147 -14.16 3.27 6.42
N GLN A 148 -14.93 4.35 6.34
CA GLN A 148 -14.49 5.68 6.75
C GLN A 148 -14.21 5.74 8.27
N SER A 149 -15.04 5.09 9.06
CA SER A 149 -14.86 5.00 10.52
C SER A 149 -13.61 4.18 10.86
N SER A 150 -13.35 3.10 10.12
CA SER A 150 -12.14 2.29 10.29
C SER A 150 -10.88 3.09 9.94
N ALA A 151 -10.86 3.76 8.79
CA ALA A 151 -9.74 4.63 8.41
C ALA A 151 -9.47 5.71 9.49
N TRP A 152 -10.53 6.36 9.96
CA TRP A 152 -10.45 7.35 11.03
C TRP A 152 -9.95 6.76 12.35
N PHE A 153 -10.39 5.55 12.72
CA PHE A 153 -9.95 4.84 13.92
C PHE A 153 -8.42 4.66 13.96
N TRP A 154 -7.81 4.27 12.85
CA TRP A 154 -6.37 4.07 12.78
C TRP A 154 -5.61 5.40 12.90
N LEU A 155 -6.08 6.46 12.26
CA LEU A 155 -5.47 7.78 12.35
C LEU A 155 -5.63 8.40 13.76
N GLU A 156 -6.83 8.31 14.36
CA GLU A 156 -7.11 8.99 15.64
C GLU A 156 -6.65 8.18 16.85
N LYS A 157 -6.82 6.87 16.88
CA LYS A 157 -6.54 6.05 18.07
C LYS A 157 -5.12 5.52 18.11
N PHE A 158 -4.56 5.21 16.97
CA PHE A 158 -3.19 4.70 16.87
C PHE A 158 -2.19 5.77 16.45
N HIS A 159 -2.66 6.94 16.01
CA HIS A 159 -1.83 8.05 15.57
C HIS A 159 -0.97 7.73 14.35
N PHE A 160 -1.47 6.93 13.40
CA PHE A 160 -0.83 6.82 12.11
C PHE A 160 -0.81 8.18 11.41
N ASP A 161 0.30 8.50 10.75
CA ASP A 161 0.48 9.76 10.01
C ASP A 161 -0.21 9.75 8.64
N GLY A 162 -0.65 8.59 8.19
CA GLY A 162 -1.36 8.47 6.93
C GLY A 162 -1.72 7.03 6.58
N LEU A 163 -2.40 6.90 5.45
CA LEU A 163 -2.87 5.63 4.90
C LEU A 163 -2.40 5.48 3.46
N ARG A 164 -1.80 4.35 3.14
CA ARG A 164 -1.69 3.87 1.76
C ARG A 164 -2.91 3.01 1.47
N MET A 165 -3.70 3.38 0.48
CA MET A 165 -4.92 2.65 0.11
C MET A 165 -4.63 1.67 -1.00
N ASP A 166 -4.77 0.40 -0.65
CA ASP A 166 -4.52 -0.74 -1.51
C ASP A 166 -5.49 -0.80 -2.69
N ALA A 167 -4.97 -1.11 -3.87
CA ALA A 167 -5.67 -1.48 -5.09
C ALA A 167 -6.93 -0.65 -5.41
N ILE A 168 -6.88 0.70 -5.26
CA ILE A 168 -8.06 1.55 -5.50
C ILE A 168 -8.59 1.46 -6.93
N SER A 169 -7.80 0.97 -7.88
CA SER A 169 -8.26 0.63 -9.23
C SER A 169 -9.50 -0.28 -9.22
N ARG A 170 -9.57 -1.20 -8.22
CA ARG A 170 -10.70 -2.12 -8.04
C ARG A 170 -11.97 -1.45 -7.47
N ILE A 171 -11.79 -0.28 -6.86
CA ILE A 171 -12.91 0.58 -6.42
C ILE A 171 -13.37 1.45 -7.58
N LEU A 172 -12.43 1.98 -8.37
CA LEU A 172 -12.69 2.92 -9.48
C LEU A 172 -13.32 2.26 -10.70
N TYR A 173 -12.88 1.06 -11.02
CA TYR A 173 -13.39 0.29 -12.15
C TYR A 173 -13.95 -1.05 -11.69
N TRP A 174 -15.01 -1.53 -12.35
CA TRP A 174 -15.56 -2.84 -12.04
C TRP A 174 -14.51 -3.93 -12.24
N GLN A 175 -14.15 -4.61 -11.14
CA GLN A 175 -13.06 -5.60 -11.07
C GLN A 175 -11.68 -5.05 -11.50
N GLY A 176 -11.46 -3.74 -11.41
CA GLY A 176 -10.22 -3.08 -11.82
C GLY A 176 -9.99 -3.05 -13.33
N ASP A 177 -10.97 -3.42 -14.12
CA ASP A 177 -10.89 -3.44 -15.59
C ASP A 177 -11.52 -2.16 -16.17
N GLU A 178 -10.71 -1.32 -16.79
CA GLU A 178 -11.15 -0.07 -17.43
C GLU A 178 -12.22 -0.31 -18.51
N ASN A 179 -12.20 -1.47 -19.19
CA ASN A 179 -13.18 -1.82 -20.21
C ASN A 179 -14.56 -2.12 -19.63
N ARG A 180 -14.65 -2.46 -18.35
CA ARG A 180 -15.92 -2.68 -17.64
C ARG A 180 -16.56 -1.37 -17.18
N GLY A 181 -15.88 -0.26 -17.35
CA GLY A 181 -16.34 1.08 -17.02
C GLY A 181 -16.16 1.47 -15.56
N VAL A 182 -16.33 2.77 -15.30
CA VAL A 182 -16.13 3.38 -13.98
C VAL A 182 -17.27 3.00 -13.03
N ASN A 183 -16.91 2.51 -11.85
CA ASN A 183 -17.81 2.34 -10.71
C ASN A 183 -18.04 3.70 -10.04
N ARG A 184 -19.11 4.40 -10.41
CA ARG A 184 -19.44 5.73 -9.92
C ARG A 184 -19.67 5.79 -8.39
N ASP A 185 -20.14 4.72 -7.80
CA ASP A 185 -20.32 4.62 -6.35
C ASP A 185 -18.98 4.48 -5.63
N GLY A 186 -18.04 3.72 -6.18
CA GLY A 186 -16.69 3.62 -5.69
C GLY A 186 -15.92 4.93 -5.78
N GLU A 187 -16.03 5.61 -6.93
CA GLU A 187 -15.48 6.96 -7.14
C GLU A 187 -16.01 7.96 -6.09
N ALA A 188 -17.33 8.00 -5.89
CA ALA A 188 -17.97 8.87 -4.91
C ALA A 188 -17.55 8.53 -3.48
N PHE A 189 -17.39 7.22 -3.15
CA PHE A 189 -16.90 6.77 -1.86
C PHE A 189 -15.50 7.32 -1.57
N LEU A 190 -14.55 7.17 -2.50
CA LEU A 190 -13.17 7.65 -2.32
C LEU A 190 -13.13 9.17 -2.08
N ARG A 191 -13.88 9.96 -2.86
CA ARG A 191 -13.96 11.42 -2.67
C ARG A 191 -14.48 11.78 -1.28
N VAL A 192 -15.57 11.18 -0.85
CA VAL A 192 -16.19 11.46 0.45
C VAL A 192 -15.28 11.03 1.60
N MET A 193 -14.65 9.86 1.48
CA MET A 193 -13.72 9.35 2.49
C MET A 193 -12.51 10.27 2.63
N ASN A 194 -11.84 10.60 1.55
CA ASN A 194 -10.63 11.45 1.56
C ASN A 194 -10.93 12.85 2.08
N ALA A 195 -12.01 13.49 1.59
CA ALA A 195 -12.43 14.79 2.09
C ALA A 195 -12.74 14.75 3.59
N GLY A 196 -13.44 13.71 4.08
CA GLY A 196 -13.76 13.54 5.49
C GLY A 196 -12.54 13.30 6.37
N LEU A 197 -11.57 12.51 5.89
CA LEU A 197 -10.31 12.28 6.59
C LEU A 197 -9.47 13.56 6.66
N LYS A 198 -9.33 14.29 5.55
CA LYS A 198 -8.58 15.57 5.51
C LYS A 198 -9.23 16.65 6.37
N GLN A 199 -10.54 16.70 6.44
CA GLN A 199 -11.25 17.65 7.31
C GLN A 199 -10.93 17.41 8.81
N ARG A 200 -10.83 16.14 9.22
CA ARG A 200 -10.59 15.75 10.62
C ARG A 200 -9.11 15.70 10.98
N CYS A 201 -8.28 15.30 10.04
CA CYS A 201 -6.83 15.18 10.19
C CYS A 201 -6.14 15.83 8.98
N PRO A 202 -6.02 17.18 8.96
CA PRO A 202 -5.46 17.90 7.81
C PRO A 202 -4.01 17.52 7.48
N GLY A 203 -3.27 17.04 8.47
CA GLY A 203 -1.87 16.62 8.34
C GLY A 203 -1.70 15.16 7.90
N CYS A 204 -2.76 14.34 7.86
CA CYS A 204 -2.61 12.95 7.46
C CYS A 204 -2.25 12.84 5.96
N MET A 205 -1.42 11.87 5.63
CA MET A 205 -1.01 11.56 4.26
C MET A 205 -1.91 10.47 3.68
N LEU A 206 -2.48 10.72 2.50
CA LEU A 206 -3.31 9.75 1.78
C LEU A 206 -2.61 9.37 0.48
N ILE A 207 -2.22 8.11 0.38
CA ILE A 207 -1.47 7.56 -0.76
C ILE A 207 -2.35 6.55 -1.48
N ALA A 208 -2.41 6.66 -2.81
CA ALA A 208 -3.17 5.76 -3.67
C ALA A 208 -2.26 4.73 -4.33
N GLU A 209 -2.56 3.45 -4.20
CA GLU A 209 -2.09 2.46 -5.16
C GLU A 209 -3.12 2.33 -6.28
N ASP A 210 -2.78 2.86 -7.44
CA ASP A 210 -3.60 2.74 -8.64
C ASP A 210 -2.74 2.45 -9.86
N SER A 211 -2.97 1.31 -10.48
CA SER A 211 -2.28 0.86 -11.69
C SER A 211 -2.92 1.35 -12.99
N THR A 212 -4.03 2.09 -12.89
CA THR A 212 -4.79 2.58 -14.06
C THR A 212 -4.42 4.01 -14.44
N GLN A 213 -4.99 4.46 -15.56
CA GLN A 213 -4.86 5.84 -16.03
C GLN A 213 -6.01 6.74 -15.56
N TYR A 214 -6.69 6.39 -14.44
CA TYR A 214 -7.76 7.21 -13.89
C TYR A 214 -7.22 8.63 -13.59
N PRO A 215 -7.87 9.69 -14.14
CA PRO A 215 -7.33 11.04 -14.03
C PRO A 215 -7.72 11.71 -12.70
N GLY A 216 -6.82 12.55 -12.18
CA GLY A 216 -7.10 13.40 -11.02
C GLY A 216 -7.16 12.64 -9.70
N VAL A 217 -6.41 11.54 -9.57
CA VAL A 217 -6.30 10.80 -8.30
C VAL A 217 -5.79 11.73 -7.20
N THR A 218 -4.78 12.54 -7.49
CA THR A 218 -4.17 13.48 -6.53
C THR A 218 -4.72 14.91 -6.63
N HIS A 219 -5.69 15.15 -7.50
CA HIS A 219 -6.32 16.46 -7.59
C HIS A 219 -7.30 16.68 -6.43
N PRO A 220 -7.50 17.93 -6.00
CA PRO A 220 -8.45 18.26 -4.94
C PRO A 220 -9.89 17.83 -5.29
N VAL A 221 -10.63 17.40 -4.27
CA VAL A 221 -12.04 16.95 -4.44
C VAL A 221 -12.90 18.08 -5.01
N GLU A 222 -12.64 19.32 -4.63
CA GLU A 222 -13.36 20.52 -5.07
C GLU A 222 -13.24 20.76 -6.58
N THR A 223 -12.16 20.28 -7.21
CA THR A 223 -11.95 20.37 -8.66
C THR A 223 -12.33 19.09 -9.39
N GLY A 224 -12.97 18.13 -8.68
CA GLY A 224 -13.43 16.87 -9.26
C GLY A 224 -12.41 15.72 -9.15
N GLY A 225 -11.30 15.92 -8.46
CA GLY A 225 -10.33 14.86 -8.16
C GLY A 225 -10.75 13.94 -7.03
N LEU A 226 -9.89 12.96 -6.68
CA LEU A 226 -10.16 12.01 -5.61
C LEU A 226 -9.61 12.47 -4.24
N GLY A 227 -8.72 13.48 -4.21
CA GLY A 227 -8.21 14.07 -2.97
C GLY A 227 -7.13 13.25 -2.26
N PHE A 228 -6.40 12.40 -2.96
CA PHE A 228 -5.17 11.82 -2.44
C PHE A 228 -4.03 12.82 -2.49
N ASP A 229 -3.06 12.71 -1.59
CA ASP A 229 -1.84 13.52 -1.63
C ASP A 229 -0.87 12.97 -2.67
N TYR A 230 -0.79 11.64 -2.77
CA TYR A 230 0.16 10.95 -3.64
C TYR A 230 -0.49 9.75 -4.33
N LYS A 231 0.09 9.41 -5.48
CA LYS A 231 -0.20 8.17 -6.22
C LYS A 231 1.10 7.43 -6.50
N TRP A 232 1.13 6.12 -6.29
CA TRP A 232 2.27 5.30 -6.70
C TRP A 232 2.42 5.30 -8.21
N ASP A 233 3.62 5.59 -8.71
CA ASP A 233 3.96 5.47 -10.14
C ASP A 233 4.35 4.03 -10.50
N MET A 234 3.32 3.18 -10.64
CA MET A 234 3.50 1.77 -11.03
C MET A 234 4.09 1.64 -12.44
N GLY A 235 3.80 2.60 -13.33
CA GLY A 235 4.36 2.66 -14.67
C GLY A 235 5.87 2.85 -14.64
N TRP A 236 6.36 3.85 -13.90
CA TRP A 236 7.78 4.08 -13.68
C TRP A 236 8.48 2.85 -13.09
N MET A 237 7.88 2.22 -12.09
CA MET A 237 8.44 1.03 -11.45
C MET A 237 8.64 -0.11 -12.45
N ASN A 238 7.59 -0.46 -13.17
CA ASN A 238 7.61 -1.57 -14.12
C ASN A 238 8.62 -1.32 -15.25
N ASP A 239 8.60 -0.13 -15.84
CA ASP A 239 9.51 0.24 -16.92
C ASP A 239 10.98 0.27 -16.46
N THR A 240 11.24 0.82 -15.27
CA THR A 240 12.58 0.90 -14.69
C THR A 240 13.13 -0.50 -14.38
N LEU A 241 12.34 -1.34 -13.71
CA LEU A 241 12.77 -2.71 -13.40
C LEU A 241 13.02 -3.54 -14.66
N ASP A 242 12.19 -3.37 -15.70
CA ASP A 242 12.37 -4.08 -16.96
C ASP A 242 13.60 -3.58 -17.72
N PHE A 243 13.89 -2.28 -17.67
CA PHE A 243 15.12 -1.73 -18.23
C PHE A 243 16.36 -2.37 -17.59
N PHE A 244 16.43 -2.46 -16.27
CA PHE A 244 17.59 -3.02 -15.57
C PHE A 244 17.72 -4.54 -15.74
N ARG A 245 16.63 -5.26 -16.00
CA ARG A 245 16.65 -6.69 -16.41
C ARG A 245 17.18 -6.88 -17.81
N THR A 246 17.06 -5.87 -18.67
CA THR A 246 17.50 -5.96 -20.07
C THR A 246 19.01 -6.06 -20.17
N PRO A 247 19.56 -6.98 -21.00
CA PRO A 247 20.99 -7.05 -21.27
C PRO A 247 21.57 -5.70 -21.72
N PRO A 248 22.74 -5.28 -21.20
CA PRO A 248 23.31 -3.95 -21.46
C PRO A 248 23.42 -3.60 -22.95
N GLU A 249 23.81 -4.55 -23.80
CA GLU A 249 23.93 -4.38 -25.24
C GLU A 249 22.61 -4.07 -25.95
N LYS A 250 21.45 -4.35 -25.29
CA LYS A 250 20.13 -4.07 -25.82
C LYS A 250 19.50 -2.80 -25.25
N ARG A 251 20.03 -2.25 -24.15
CA ARG A 251 19.45 -1.13 -23.41
C ARG A 251 19.29 0.14 -24.26
N SER A 252 20.19 0.36 -25.22
CA SER A 252 20.08 1.51 -26.13
C SER A 252 18.77 1.55 -26.92
N LYS A 253 18.14 0.39 -27.16
CA LYS A 253 16.83 0.28 -27.82
C LYS A 253 15.64 0.43 -26.86
N HIS A 254 15.90 0.39 -25.55
CA HIS A 254 14.89 0.42 -24.49
C HIS A 254 15.01 1.63 -23.56
N TYR A 255 15.86 2.62 -23.89
CA TYR A 255 16.06 3.78 -23.03
C TYR A 255 14.77 4.59 -22.78
N HIS A 256 13.80 4.49 -23.70
CA HIS A 256 12.50 5.12 -23.54
C HIS A 256 11.77 4.68 -22.24
N LYS A 257 12.07 3.50 -21.71
CA LYS A 257 11.55 3.02 -20.43
C LYS A 257 11.99 3.87 -19.24
N LEU A 258 13.16 4.50 -19.33
CA LEU A 258 13.62 5.44 -18.31
C LEU A 258 13.04 6.86 -18.47
N THR A 259 12.52 7.21 -19.65
CA THR A 259 12.07 8.56 -19.95
C THR A 259 10.55 8.69 -20.16
N PHE A 260 9.84 7.57 -20.29
CA PHE A 260 8.41 7.59 -20.60
C PHE A 260 7.59 8.28 -19.50
N SER A 261 7.93 8.06 -18.23
CA SER A 261 7.29 8.70 -17.08
C SER A 261 7.37 10.23 -17.13
N MET A 262 8.41 10.80 -17.76
CA MET A 262 8.55 12.25 -17.95
C MET A 262 7.42 12.87 -18.79
N LEU A 263 6.68 12.07 -19.56
CA LEU A 263 5.55 12.54 -20.36
C LEU A 263 4.29 12.74 -19.54
N TYR A 264 4.17 12.07 -18.42
CA TYR A 264 2.93 12.09 -17.62
C TYR A 264 3.13 12.52 -16.17
N PHE A 265 4.37 12.60 -15.64
CA PHE A 265 4.60 12.95 -14.24
C PHE A 265 3.94 14.27 -13.77
N PRO A 266 3.69 15.29 -14.65
CA PRO A 266 3.01 16.51 -14.20
C PRO A 266 1.50 16.33 -13.98
N ARG A 267 0.94 15.16 -14.32
CA ARG A 267 -0.52 14.92 -14.23
C ARG A 267 -1.00 14.61 -12.82
N GLU A 268 -0.13 14.03 -12.01
CA GLU A 268 -0.42 13.61 -10.64
C GLU A 268 0.79 13.94 -9.74
N THR A 269 0.60 13.91 -8.44
CA THR A 269 1.70 13.93 -7.48
C THR A 269 2.13 12.49 -7.22
N TYR A 270 3.22 12.08 -7.86
CA TYR A 270 3.66 10.70 -7.80
C TYR A 270 4.62 10.42 -6.64
N LEU A 271 4.58 9.18 -6.13
CA LEU A 271 5.65 8.52 -5.39
C LEU A 271 6.25 7.42 -6.28
N LEU A 272 7.56 7.24 -6.23
CA LEU A 272 8.26 6.22 -6.99
C LEU A 272 8.41 4.94 -6.16
N PRO A 273 7.54 3.93 -6.32
CA PRO A 273 7.58 2.73 -5.52
C PRO A 273 8.63 1.75 -6.05
N LEU A 274 9.19 0.95 -5.14
CA LEU A 274 9.76 -0.36 -5.43
C LEU A 274 8.95 -1.38 -4.62
N SER A 275 7.71 -1.57 -5.05
CA SER A 275 6.68 -2.30 -4.31
C SER A 275 7.12 -3.68 -3.85
N HIS A 276 6.67 -4.06 -2.65
CA HIS A 276 6.83 -5.40 -2.11
C HIS A 276 6.26 -6.47 -3.03
N ASP A 277 5.18 -6.19 -3.74
CA ASP A 277 4.57 -7.12 -4.71
C ASP A 277 5.52 -7.53 -5.82
N GLU A 278 6.46 -6.67 -6.17
CA GLU A 278 7.49 -6.98 -7.18
C GLU A 278 8.74 -7.63 -6.59
N ASN A 279 8.92 -7.64 -5.27
CA ASN A 279 10.13 -8.08 -4.59
C ASN A 279 9.95 -9.31 -3.71
N VAL A 280 8.96 -10.14 -4.00
CA VAL A 280 8.55 -11.30 -3.21
C VAL A 280 8.98 -12.63 -3.81
N HIS A 281 8.71 -13.73 -3.08
CA HIS A 281 8.88 -15.08 -3.57
C HIS A 281 8.15 -15.30 -4.90
N GLY A 282 8.89 -15.84 -5.88
CA GLY A 282 8.40 -16.05 -7.24
C GLY A 282 8.65 -14.89 -8.20
N LYS A 283 8.95 -13.68 -7.70
CA LYS A 283 9.24 -12.51 -8.54
C LYS A 283 10.68 -12.02 -8.52
N ALA A 284 11.50 -12.38 -7.57
CA ALA A 284 12.89 -12.01 -7.36
C ALA A 284 13.10 -10.65 -6.64
N THR A 285 14.18 -10.57 -5.85
CA THR A 285 14.59 -9.32 -5.17
C THR A 285 15.05 -8.26 -6.17
N ILE A 286 15.14 -6.99 -5.73
CA ILE A 286 15.69 -5.89 -6.55
C ILE A 286 17.05 -6.28 -7.11
N LEU A 287 17.94 -6.81 -6.28
CA LEU A 287 19.27 -7.22 -6.71
C LEU A 287 19.23 -8.36 -7.74
N GLN A 288 18.35 -9.36 -7.54
CA GLN A 288 18.19 -10.46 -8.49
C GLN A 288 17.61 -10.01 -9.83
N LYS A 289 16.84 -8.92 -9.86
CA LYS A 289 16.30 -8.31 -11.09
C LYS A 289 17.37 -7.61 -11.92
N MET A 290 18.51 -7.24 -11.33
CA MET A 290 19.62 -6.67 -12.08
C MET A 290 20.24 -7.72 -13.01
N TYR A 291 20.61 -7.31 -14.21
CA TYR A 291 21.24 -8.19 -15.20
C TYR A 291 22.69 -8.55 -14.83
N GLY A 292 23.16 -9.73 -15.27
CA GLY A 292 24.55 -10.17 -15.12
C GLY A 292 24.82 -11.02 -13.89
N ASP A 293 26.10 -11.23 -13.63
CA ASP A 293 26.59 -12.00 -12.49
C ASP A 293 26.47 -11.22 -11.18
N TYR A 294 26.68 -11.88 -10.05
CA TYR A 294 26.47 -11.29 -8.73
C TYR A 294 27.22 -9.96 -8.54
N GLU A 295 28.45 -9.89 -9.00
CA GLU A 295 29.31 -8.69 -8.88
C GLU A 295 28.80 -7.52 -9.72
N ASP A 296 28.20 -7.77 -10.87
CA ASP A 296 27.62 -6.76 -11.76
C ASP A 296 26.31 -6.16 -11.23
N LYS A 297 25.60 -6.88 -10.38
CA LYS A 297 24.28 -6.49 -9.90
C LYS A 297 24.30 -5.32 -8.93
N PHE A 298 25.31 -5.25 -8.06
CA PHE A 298 25.41 -4.16 -7.07
C PHE A 298 25.63 -2.78 -7.71
N PRO A 299 26.53 -2.60 -8.68
CA PRO A 299 26.65 -1.34 -9.40
C PRO A 299 25.36 -0.91 -10.08
N GLN A 300 24.62 -1.87 -10.66
CA GLN A 300 23.35 -1.58 -11.31
C GLN A 300 22.25 -1.21 -10.30
N ALA A 301 22.18 -1.89 -9.17
CA ALA A 301 21.25 -1.52 -8.10
C ALA A 301 21.53 -0.10 -7.58
N ARG A 302 22.81 0.27 -7.37
CA ARG A 302 23.16 1.64 -7.01
C ARG A 302 22.77 2.65 -8.08
N ALA A 303 22.93 2.31 -9.37
CA ALA A 303 22.51 3.17 -10.47
C ALA A 303 20.97 3.33 -10.51
N LEU A 304 20.21 2.26 -10.22
CA LEU A 304 18.75 2.31 -10.09
C LEU A 304 18.33 3.27 -8.97
N TYR A 305 18.90 3.13 -7.77
CA TYR A 305 18.57 4.01 -6.65
C TYR A 305 18.97 5.46 -6.91
N LEU A 306 20.14 5.70 -7.53
CA LEU A 306 20.53 7.06 -7.92
C LEU A 306 19.56 7.66 -8.95
N TYR A 307 19.16 6.87 -9.94
CA TYR A 307 18.16 7.29 -10.91
C TYR A 307 16.84 7.64 -10.25
N MET A 308 16.34 6.77 -9.34
CA MET A 308 15.12 7.00 -8.56
C MET A 308 15.19 8.32 -7.77
N MET A 309 16.31 8.59 -7.08
CA MET A 309 16.48 9.81 -6.27
C MET A 309 16.57 11.10 -7.10
N MET A 310 16.93 10.99 -8.38
CA MET A 310 17.04 12.14 -9.30
C MET A 310 15.82 12.28 -10.22
N HIS A 311 14.93 11.32 -10.24
CA HIS A 311 13.70 11.35 -11.02
C HIS A 311 12.65 12.21 -10.30
N PRO A 312 11.84 13.01 -11.01
CA PRO A 312 10.71 13.70 -10.40
C PRO A 312 9.65 12.69 -9.92
N GLY A 313 9.25 12.86 -8.66
CA GLY A 313 8.28 11.99 -8.00
C GLY A 313 8.24 12.25 -6.50
#